data_a9600507fb91757fac6006cd6157ca49
#
_entry.id   a9600507fb91757fac6006cd6157ca49
#
_cell.length_a   1.000
_cell.length_b   1.000
_cell.length_c   1.000
_cell.angle_alpha   90.00
_cell.angle_beta   90.00
_cell.angle_gamma   90.00
#
_symmetry.space_group_name_H-M   'P 1'
#
loop_
_entity.id
_entity.type
_entity.pdbx_description
1 polymer ?
#
loop_
_entity_poly.entity_id
_entity_poly.type
_entity_poly.pdbx_seq_one_letter_code
_entity_poly.pdbx_strand_id
1 'polypeptide(L)'
;MEIIADLHIHSRYSMATSKLGTPEYLDLWARKKGISLVGTGDFTHPAWREELKEKLVPAESGLYRLRDEYVLEEAKMLPGGAPRFVITGEISSIYKKNGKCRKVHNVLLLSGFEEADKIAGRLEKIGNIHSDGRPILGLDCHDLLEILLENCADGMLVPAHIWTPHFGLFGAASGFDTM
;
A
#
# COMPACT_ATOMS: atom_id res chain seq x y z
N MET A 1 3.41 19.70 15.81
CA MET A 1 4.13 19.32 14.55
C MET A 1 3.08 18.91 13.56
N GLU A 2 3.06 19.49 12.39
CA GLU A 2 2.13 19.10 11.31
C GLU A 2 2.84 18.09 10.40
N ILE A 3 2.15 17.00 10.04
CA ILE A 3 2.66 15.95 9.16
C ILE A 3 1.69 15.82 7.99
N ILE A 4 2.18 15.98 6.78
CA ILE A 4 1.44 15.72 5.55
C ILE A 4 1.81 14.32 5.08
N ALA A 5 0.79 13.47 4.90
CA ALA A 5 0.96 12.08 4.50
C ALA A 5 0.17 11.75 3.22
N ASP A 6 0.75 10.94 2.34
CA ASP A 6 0.08 10.29 1.22
C ASP A 6 0.28 8.77 1.36
N LEU A 7 -0.75 8.08 1.83
CA LEU A 7 -0.68 6.67 2.23
C LEU A 7 -1.31 5.71 1.22
N HIS A 8 -2.00 6.25 0.20
CA HIS A 8 -2.67 5.46 -0.81
C HIS A 8 -2.12 5.77 -2.20
N ILE A 9 -1.02 5.14 -2.53
CA ILE A 9 -0.34 5.26 -3.81
C ILE A 9 -0.11 3.89 -4.44
N HIS A 10 0.31 3.89 -5.72
CA HIS A 10 0.68 2.70 -6.46
C HIS A 10 2.07 2.84 -7.07
N SER A 11 2.79 1.72 -7.13
CA SER A 11 4.09 1.61 -7.78
C SER A 11 3.96 1.41 -9.30
N ARG A 12 5.12 1.35 -9.95
CA ARG A 12 5.21 1.00 -11.38
C ARG A 12 4.72 -0.42 -11.72
N TYR A 13 4.48 -1.26 -10.72
CA TYR A 13 3.99 -2.63 -10.89
C TYR A 13 2.46 -2.72 -10.91
N SER A 14 1.75 -1.65 -10.62
CA SER A 14 0.30 -1.58 -10.78
C SER A 14 -0.09 -1.16 -12.19
N MET A 15 -1.20 -1.70 -12.67
CA MET A 15 -1.76 -1.33 -13.98
C MET A 15 -2.11 0.16 -14.03
N ALA A 16 -1.92 0.76 -15.21
CA ALA A 16 -2.23 2.16 -15.49
C ALA A 16 -1.48 3.19 -14.64
N THR A 17 -0.30 2.82 -14.09
CA THR A 17 0.57 3.72 -13.35
C THR A 17 1.78 4.18 -14.15
N SER A 18 2.50 5.17 -13.64
CA SER A 18 3.75 5.64 -14.24
C SER A 18 4.88 4.63 -14.06
N LYS A 19 5.70 4.42 -15.10
CA LYS A 19 6.95 3.67 -15.01
C LYS A 19 7.95 4.30 -14.03
N LEU A 20 7.78 5.58 -13.70
CA LEU A 20 8.55 6.31 -12.71
C LEU A 20 8.02 6.13 -11.26
N GLY A 21 7.05 5.25 -11.03
CA GLY A 21 6.61 4.86 -9.69
C GLY A 21 7.66 4.01 -8.97
N THR A 22 8.84 4.57 -8.72
CA THR A 22 9.99 3.93 -8.04
C THR A 22 10.30 4.65 -6.73
N PRO A 23 11.00 4.02 -5.77
CA PRO A 23 11.29 4.65 -4.48
C PRO A 23 12.01 5.99 -4.61
N GLU A 24 12.92 6.13 -5.58
CA GLU A 24 13.67 7.36 -5.85
C GLU A 24 12.77 8.52 -6.27
N TYR A 25 11.82 8.24 -7.17
CA TYR A 25 10.87 9.26 -7.62
C TYR A 25 9.78 9.54 -6.58
N LEU A 26 9.40 8.56 -5.77
CA LEU A 26 8.50 8.79 -4.64
C LEU A 26 9.16 9.73 -3.62
N ASP A 27 10.44 9.53 -3.29
CA ASP A 27 11.22 10.44 -2.44
C ASP A 27 11.28 11.85 -3.04
N LEU A 28 11.66 11.97 -4.32
CA LEU A 28 11.75 13.24 -5.01
C LEU A 28 10.42 14.01 -4.99
N TRP A 29 9.32 13.34 -5.36
CA TRP A 29 8.02 13.99 -5.43
C TRP A 29 7.44 14.31 -4.06
N ALA A 30 7.73 13.49 -3.05
CA ALA A 30 7.38 13.80 -1.66
C ALA A 30 8.04 15.10 -1.21
N ARG A 31 9.35 15.26 -1.44
CA ARG A 31 10.06 16.51 -1.15
C ARG A 31 9.48 17.71 -1.90
N LYS A 32 9.23 17.59 -3.21
CA LYS A 32 8.64 18.64 -4.03
C LYS A 32 7.27 19.09 -3.55
N LYS A 33 6.46 18.17 -3.02
CA LYS A 33 5.09 18.43 -2.54
C LYS A 33 5.01 18.76 -1.05
N GLY A 34 6.11 18.68 -0.30
CA GLY A 34 6.11 18.86 1.14
C GLY A 34 5.44 17.69 1.90
N ILE A 35 5.39 16.49 1.31
CA ILE A 35 4.87 15.29 1.95
C ILE A 35 5.96 14.71 2.86
N SER A 36 5.62 14.53 4.13
CA SER A 36 6.54 14.02 5.14
C SER A 36 6.51 12.50 5.26
N LEU A 37 5.36 11.88 4.96
CA LEU A 37 5.15 10.44 5.07
C LEU A 37 4.49 9.90 3.80
N VAL A 38 5.10 8.89 3.17
CA VAL A 38 4.64 8.27 1.93
C VAL A 38 4.37 6.78 2.18
N GLY A 39 3.21 6.29 1.78
CA GLY A 39 2.99 4.87 1.63
C GLY A 39 3.84 4.30 0.49
N THR A 40 4.34 3.07 0.63
CA THR A 40 5.08 2.43 -0.46
C THR A 40 4.18 2.01 -1.61
N GLY A 41 2.92 1.72 -1.31
CA GLY A 41 2.03 1.01 -2.22
C GLY A 41 2.48 -0.43 -2.49
N ASP A 42 1.59 -1.24 -2.98
CA ASP A 42 1.83 -2.49 -3.71
C ASP A 42 2.77 -3.51 -3.02
N PHE A 43 2.85 -3.52 -1.68
CA PHE A 43 3.78 -4.41 -0.94
C PHE A 43 3.59 -5.89 -1.26
N THR A 44 2.42 -6.29 -1.75
CA THR A 44 2.15 -7.69 -2.10
C THR A 44 2.93 -8.15 -3.32
N HIS A 45 3.26 -7.25 -4.26
CA HIS A 45 3.99 -7.61 -5.47
C HIS A 45 5.45 -7.98 -5.13
N PRO A 46 5.90 -9.22 -5.43
CA PRO A 46 7.20 -9.70 -4.95
C PRO A 46 8.38 -8.87 -5.46
N ALA A 47 8.41 -8.52 -6.75
CA ALA A 47 9.51 -7.72 -7.29
C ALA A 47 9.55 -6.30 -6.70
N TRP A 48 8.39 -5.70 -6.39
CA TRP A 48 8.34 -4.40 -5.73
C TRP A 48 8.84 -4.50 -4.28
N ARG A 49 8.41 -5.52 -3.55
CA ARG A 49 8.84 -5.75 -2.17
C ARG A 49 10.36 -5.95 -2.06
N GLU A 50 10.96 -6.71 -2.98
CA GLU A 50 12.42 -6.88 -3.01
C GLU A 50 13.14 -5.56 -3.35
N GLU A 51 12.63 -4.77 -4.30
CA GLU A 51 13.16 -3.44 -4.61
C GLU A 51 13.09 -2.50 -3.40
N LEU A 52 11.99 -2.52 -2.65
CA LEU A 52 11.85 -1.74 -1.42
C LEU A 52 12.87 -2.16 -0.36
N LYS A 53 13.08 -3.47 -0.13
CA LYS A 53 14.07 -3.99 0.83
C LYS A 53 15.50 -3.60 0.44
N GLU A 54 15.81 -3.60 -0.85
CA GLU A 54 17.10 -3.16 -1.35
C GLU A 54 17.35 -1.67 -1.09
N LYS A 55 16.34 -0.84 -1.37
CA LYS A 55 16.51 0.61 -1.44
C LYS A 55 16.15 1.39 -0.17
N LEU A 56 15.36 0.80 0.71
CA LEU A 56 14.96 1.42 1.96
C LEU A 56 15.78 0.92 3.14
N VAL A 57 15.96 1.79 4.13
CA VAL A 57 16.57 1.46 5.43
C VAL A 57 15.64 1.89 6.55
N PRO A 58 15.65 1.18 7.69
CA PRO A 58 14.91 1.62 8.87
C PRO A 58 15.28 3.04 9.28
N ALA A 59 14.27 3.80 9.73
CA ALA A 59 14.42 5.12 10.32
C ALA A 59 13.87 5.09 11.75
N GLU A 60 12.67 5.61 11.97
CA GLU A 60 11.96 5.47 13.23
C GLU A 60 11.17 4.14 13.23
N SER A 61 10.61 3.76 14.40
CA SER A 61 9.82 2.52 14.52
C SER A 61 8.70 2.45 13.47
N GLY A 62 8.66 1.39 12.69
CA GLY A 62 7.67 1.19 11.62
C GLY A 62 7.86 2.06 10.38
N LEU A 63 8.88 2.91 10.35
CA LEU A 63 9.16 3.83 9.26
C LEU A 63 10.52 3.56 8.62
N TYR A 64 10.61 3.91 7.34
CA TYR A 64 11.80 3.74 6.52
C TYR A 64 12.18 5.05 5.85
N ARG A 65 13.41 5.12 5.35
CA ARG A 65 13.87 6.18 4.44
C ARG A 65 14.61 5.57 3.26
N LEU A 66 14.66 6.32 2.17
CA LEU A 66 15.49 5.93 1.03
C LEU A 66 16.97 5.96 1.44
N ARG A 67 17.75 4.95 1.00
CA ARG A 67 19.21 4.94 1.17
C ARG A 67 19.81 6.10 0.40
N ASP A 68 20.88 6.70 0.95
CA ASP A 68 21.48 7.93 0.42
C ASP A 68 22.03 7.75 -1.01
N GLU A 69 22.48 6.53 -1.35
CA GLU A 69 22.97 6.18 -2.69
C GLU A 69 21.89 6.19 -3.78
N TYR A 70 20.61 6.04 -3.40
CA TYR A 70 19.48 6.09 -4.34
C TYR A 70 18.77 7.45 -4.38
N VAL A 71 19.15 8.39 -3.52
CA VAL A 71 18.56 9.73 -3.54
C VAL A 71 19.02 10.47 -4.80
N LEU A 72 18.06 10.89 -5.61
CA LEU A 72 18.35 11.65 -6.84
C LEU A 72 19.03 12.99 -6.54
N GLU A 73 19.97 13.40 -7.37
CA GLU A 73 20.70 14.67 -7.17
C GLU A 73 19.75 15.87 -7.06
N GLU A 74 18.68 15.89 -7.86
CA GLU A 74 17.65 16.91 -7.77
C GLU A 74 16.99 16.94 -6.37
N ALA A 75 16.75 15.78 -5.78
CA ALA A 75 16.13 15.66 -4.46
C ALA A 75 17.04 16.19 -3.34
N LYS A 76 18.36 16.07 -3.49
CA LYS A 76 19.34 16.58 -2.53
C LYS A 76 19.37 18.11 -2.45
N MET A 77 18.96 18.78 -3.53
CA MET A 77 18.93 20.26 -3.62
C MET A 77 17.64 20.87 -3.05
N LEU A 78 16.62 20.05 -2.77
CA LEU A 78 15.35 20.54 -2.26
C LEU A 78 15.42 20.83 -0.75
N PRO A 79 14.75 21.91 -0.28
CA PRO A 79 14.69 22.20 1.14
C PRO A 79 13.86 21.15 1.88
N GLY A 80 14.10 21.01 3.19
CA GLY A 80 13.37 20.08 4.05
C GLY A 80 14.13 18.79 4.35
N GLY A 81 13.52 17.94 5.18
CA GLY A 81 14.06 16.65 5.55
C GLY A 81 13.73 15.55 4.55
N ALA A 82 14.41 14.41 4.67
CA ALA A 82 14.05 13.21 3.92
C ALA A 82 12.66 12.73 4.34
N PRO A 83 11.76 12.44 3.39
CA PRO A 83 10.46 11.86 3.70
C PRO A 83 10.63 10.47 4.32
N ARG A 84 9.60 10.05 5.05
CA ARG A 84 9.51 8.69 5.56
C ARG A 84 8.59 7.86 4.70
N PHE A 85 8.88 6.57 4.66
CA PHE A 85 8.05 5.56 4.02
C PHE A 85 7.44 4.65 5.07
N VAL A 86 6.17 4.29 4.86
CA VAL A 86 5.48 3.23 5.59
C VAL A 86 5.05 2.16 4.58
N ILE A 87 5.14 0.90 4.96
CA ILE A 87 4.77 -0.20 4.07
C ILE A 87 3.26 -0.23 3.91
N THR A 88 2.79 -0.04 2.67
CA THR A 88 1.36 -0.04 2.35
C THR A 88 1.07 -0.85 1.08
N GLY A 89 -0.21 -1.18 0.88
CA GLY A 89 -0.69 -1.75 -0.37
C GLY A 89 -2.21 -1.86 -0.39
N GLU A 90 -2.79 -1.74 -1.56
CA GLU A 90 -4.22 -1.89 -1.77
C GLU A 90 -4.55 -3.31 -2.22
N ILE A 91 -5.56 -3.92 -1.60
CA ILE A 91 -6.12 -5.22 -1.98
C ILE A 91 -7.52 -5.00 -2.53
N SER A 92 -7.77 -5.54 -3.74
CA SER A 92 -9.09 -5.56 -4.35
C SER A 92 -9.82 -6.85 -3.95
N SER A 93 -10.70 -6.75 -2.96
CA SER A 93 -11.54 -7.86 -2.48
C SER A 93 -12.78 -7.99 -3.37
N ILE A 94 -12.95 -9.16 -4.05
CA ILE A 94 -14.14 -9.46 -4.86
C ILE A 94 -14.70 -10.80 -4.42
N TYR A 95 -15.87 -10.78 -3.79
CA TYR A 95 -16.48 -11.97 -3.20
C TYR A 95 -18.01 -11.92 -3.22
N LYS A 96 -18.66 -13.05 -2.96
CA LYS A 96 -20.12 -13.11 -2.82
C LYS A 96 -20.51 -13.05 -1.34
N LYS A 97 -21.42 -12.14 -0.99
CA LYS A 97 -22.00 -12.01 0.35
C LYS A 97 -23.44 -11.54 0.25
N ASN A 98 -24.36 -12.24 0.97
CA ASN A 98 -25.79 -11.95 0.97
C ASN A 98 -26.41 -11.94 -0.45
N GLY A 99 -26.02 -12.89 -1.29
CA GLY A 99 -26.54 -13.04 -2.66
C GLY A 99 -26.02 -12.02 -3.68
N LYS A 100 -25.17 -11.07 -3.27
CA LYS A 100 -24.61 -10.02 -4.13
C LYS A 100 -23.10 -10.20 -4.30
N CYS A 101 -22.56 -9.80 -5.47
CA CYS A 101 -21.12 -9.68 -5.67
C CYS A 101 -20.66 -8.38 -5.02
N ARG A 102 -19.78 -8.48 -4.03
CA ARG A 102 -19.17 -7.33 -3.33
C ARG A 102 -17.79 -7.08 -3.92
N LYS A 103 -17.46 -5.81 -4.10
CA LYS A 103 -16.17 -5.35 -4.57
C LYS A 103 -15.73 -4.19 -3.69
N VAL A 104 -14.65 -4.38 -2.96
CA VAL A 104 -14.14 -3.38 -2.01
C VAL A 104 -12.63 -3.30 -2.12
N HIS A 105 -12.11 -2.09 -2.14
CA HIS A 105 -10.68 -1.84 -2.01
C HIS A 105 -10.34 -1.55 -0.55
N ASN A 106 -9.29 -2.21 -0.08
CA ASN A 106 -8.78 -2.03 1.28
C ASN A 106 -7.29 -1.72 1.21
N VAL A 107 -6.88 -0.62 1.82
CA VAL A 107 -5.47 -0.28 2.02
C VAL A 107 -5.01 -0.90 3.33
N LEU A 108 -3.91 -1.63 3.28
CA LEU A 108 -3.20 -2.13 4.46
C LEU A 108 -1.99 -1.26 4.73
N LEU A 109 -1.77 -0.92 6.01
CA LEU A 109 -0.56 -0.28 6.51
C LEU A 109 0.12 -1.25 7.48
N LEU A 110 1.42 -1.44 7.31
CA LEU A 110 2.18 -2.45 8.04
C LEU A 110 3.37 -1.83 8.76
N SER A 111 3.74 -2.42 9.88
CA SER A 111 4.87 -1.96 10.70
C SER A 111 6.25 -2.38 10.14
N GLY A 112 6.31 -3.31 9.17
CA GLY A 112 7.59 -3.72 8.62
C GLY A 112 7.54 -4.73 7.48
N PHE A 113 8.74 -5.05 6.96
CA PHE A 113 8.89 -6.01 5.87
C PHE A 113 8.64 -7.46 6.30
N GLU A 114 8.90 -7.80 7.55
CA GLU A 114 8.62 -9.16 8.06
C GLU A 114 7.12 -9.45 8.02
N GLU A 115 6.30 -8.52 8.46
CA GLU A 115 4.84 -8.58 8.40
C GLU A 115 4.35 -8.61 6.95
N ALA A 116 4.96 -7.78 6.10
CA ALA A 116 4.65 -7.74 4.67
C ALA A 116 4.92 -9.10 3.98
N ASP A 117 6.03 -9.76 4.31
CA ASP A 117 6.35 -11.09 3.78
C ASP A 117 5.36 -12.15 4.24
N LYS A 118 5.00 -12.16 5.54
CA LYS A 118 4.03 -13.10 6.11
C LYS A 118 2.65 -12.93 5.45
N ILE A 119 2.17 -11.69 5.36
CA ILE A 119 0.85 -11.38 4.76
C ILE A 119 0.87 -11.73 3.27
N ALA A 120 1.88 -11.30 2.51
CA ALA A 120 1.98 -11.60 1.09
C ALA A 120 2.00 -13.12 0.85
N GLY A 121 2.74 -13.90 1.65
CA GLY A 121 2.76 -15.36 1.56
C GLY A 121 1.40 -16.04 1.90
N ARG A 122 0.56 -15.40 2.73
CA ARG A 122 -0.82 -15.86 2.97
C ARG A 122 -1.72 -15.52 1.77
N LEU A 123 -1.62 -14.31 1.23
CA LEU A 123 -2.43 -13.84 0.10
C LEU A 123 -2.11 -14.59 -1.19
N GLU A 124 -0.83 -14.96 -1.42
CA GLU A 124 -0.40 -15.75 -2.57
C GLU A 124 -1.07 -17.13 -2.66
N LYS A 125 -1.41 -17.74 -1.51
CA LYS A 125 -2.16 -19.00 -1.46
C LYS A 125 -3.63 -18.84 -1.85
N ILE A 126 -4.14 -17.62 -1.82
CA ILE A 126 -5.54 -17.28 -2.15
C ILE A 126 -5.68 -16.88 -3.61
N GLY A 127 -4.67 -16.17 -4.16
CA GLY A 127 -4.71 -15.72 -5.53
C GLY A 127 -3.39 -15.15 -6.05
N ASN A 128 -3.44 -14.65 -7.28
CA ASN A 128 -2.26 -14.14 -7.95
C ASN A 128 -1.89 -12.74 -7.45
N ILE A 129 -0.69 -12.61 -6.88
CA ILE A 129 -0.10 -11.34 -6.42
C ILE A 129 1.09 -10.87 -7.29
N HIS A 130 1.35 -11.55 -8.42
CA HIS A 130 2.53 -11.30 -9.26
C HIS A 130 2.22 -10.44 -10.49
N SER A 131 0.96 -10.33 -10.88
CA SER A 131 0.58 -9.68 -12.16
C SER A 131 0.22 -8.21 -12.03
N ASP A 132 -0.09 -7.76 -10.83
CA ASP A 132 -0.50 -6.37 -10.53
C ASP A 132 -0.10 -6.03 -9.09
N GLY A 133 0.41 -4.82 -8.86
CA GLY A 133 0.72 -4.31 -7.52
C GLY A 133 -0.50 -4.27 -6.61
N ARG A 134 -1.69 -4.09 -7.19
CA ARG A 134 -2.99 -4.19 -6.52
C ARG A 134 -3.70 -5.50 -6.90
N PRO A 135 -3.47 -6.60 -6.20
CA PRO A 135 -4.03 -7.89 -6.54
C PRO A 135 -5.55 -7.92 -6.34
N ILE A 136 -6.23 -8.63 -7.25
CA ILE A 136 -7.66 -8.95 -7.12
C ILE A 136 -7.76 -10.33 -6.49
N LEU A 137 -8.38 -10.40 -5.30
CA LEU A 137 -8.50 -11.63 -4.53
C LEU A 137 -9.96 -11.97 -4.24
N GLY A 138 -10.29 -13.24 -4.34
CA GLY A 138 -11.59 -13.81 -3.94
C GLY A 138 -11.69 -13.94 -2.41
N LEU A 139 -11.49 -12.84 -1.68
CA LEU A 139 -11.33 -12.80 -0.23
C LEU A 139 -12.31 -11.80 0.38
N ASP A 140 -13.06 -12.21 1.41
CA ASP A 140 -13.91 -11.31 2.20
C ASP A 140 -13.03 -10.28 2.95
N CYS A 141 -13.52 -9.05 3.07
CA CYS A 141 -12.82 -8.00 3.81
C CYS A 141 -12.60 -8.36 5.28
N HIS A 142 -13.51 -9.11 5.90
CA HIS A 142 -13.37 -9.64 7.25
C HIS A 142 -12.16 -10.59 7.34
N ASP A 143 -12.08 -11.57 6.44
CA ASP A 143 -10.97 -12.53 6.41
C ASP A 143 -9.64 -11.85 6.10
N LEU A 144 -9.65 -10.80 5.25
CA LEU A 144 -8.47 -9.96 5.01
C LEU A 144 -8.01 -9.24 6.29
N LEU A 145 -8.95 -8.71 7.09
CA LEU A 145 -8.64 -8.10 8.37
C LEU A 145 -8.07 -9.12 9.37
N GLU A 146 -8.63 -10.33 9.43
CA GLU A 146 -8.08 -11.40 10.27
C GLU A 146 -6.64 -11.75 9.87
N ILE A 147 -6.37 -11.93 8.56
CA ILE A 147 -5.01 -12.16 8.06
C ILE A 147 -4.07 -11.03 8.47
N LEU A 148 -4.51 -9.78 8.39
CA LEU A 148 -3.71 -8.64 8.84
C LEU A 148 -3.37 -8.75 10.32
N LEU A 149 -4.38 -8.88 11.19
CA LEU A 149 -4.20 -8.84 12.64
C LEU A 149 -3.41 -10.05 13.18
N GLU A 150 -3.54 -11.22 12.55
CA GLU A 150 -2.75 -12.41 12.90
C GLU A 150 -1.26 -12.24 12.60
N ASN A 151 -0.89 -11.40 11.64
CA ASN A 151 0.49 -11.27 11.16
C ASN A 151 1.12 -9.90 11.45
N CYS A 152 0.32 -8.89 11.79
CA CYS A 152 0.74 -7.53 12.09
C CYS A 152 -0.21 -6.92 13.11
N ALA A 153 0.09 -7.07 14.40
CA ALA A 153 -0.79 -6.60 15.48
C ALA A 153 -1.00 -5.08 15.46
N ASP A 154 -0.01 -4.33 14.99
CA ASP A 154 -0.05 -2.86 14.85
C ASP A 154 -0.50 -2.42 13.45
N GLY A 155 -0.91 -3.37 12.61
CA GLY A 155 -1.38 -3.10 11.26
C GLY A 155 -2.72 -2.39 11.23
N MET A 156 -2.93 -1.59 10.19
CA MET A 156 -4.22 -0.93 9.96
C MET A 156 -4.82 -1.37 8.62
N LEU A 157 -6.13 -1.62 8.62
CA LEU A 157 -6.92 -1.79 7.40
C LEU A 157 -7.83 -0.57 7.24
N VAL A 158 -7.70 0.09 6.09
CA VAL A 158 -8.50 1.28 5.76
C VAL A 158 -9.29 0.98 4.49
N PRO A 159 -10.65 0.87 4.56
CA PRO A 159 -11.44 0.78 3.34
C PRO A 159 -11.24 2.04 2.51
N ALA A 160 -10.76 1.86 1.27
CA ALA A 160 -10.42 2.97 0.40
C ALA A 160 -11.66 3.63 -0.20
N HIS A 161 -11.60 4.96 -0.44
CA HIS A 161 -12.61 5.74 -1.18
C HIS A 161 -14.06 5.21 -0.98
N ILE A 162 -14.49 5.09 0.27
CA ILE A 162 -15.63 4.29 0.75
C ILE A 162 -16.99 4.59 0.09
N TRP A 163 -17.17 5.76 -0.51
CA TRP A 163 -18.39 6.17 -1.20
C TRP A 163 -18.29 6.16 -2.73
N THR A 164 -17.16 5.77 -3.31
CA THR A 164 -17.10 5.63 -4.77
C THR A 164 -18.07 4.56 -5.24
N PRO A 165 -18.79 4.75 -6.37
CA PRO A 165 -19.80 3.78 -6.84
C PRO A 165 -19.28 2.36 -6.97
N HIS A 166 -18.05 2.21 -7.49
CA HIS A 166 -17.35 0.93 -7.64
C HIS A 166 -16.22 0.82 -6.62
N PHE A 167 -16.05 -0.36 -6.07
CA PHE A 167 -15.00 -0.71 -5.10
C PHE A 167 -15.00 0.09 -3.79
N GLY A 168 -15.98 0.95 -3.56
CA GLY A 168 -16.18 1.60 -2.27
C GLY A 168 -17.01 0.71 -1.33
N LEU A 169 -16.68 0.71 -0.03
CA LEU A 169 -17.39 -0.08 0.97
C LEU A 169 -18.89 0.23 1.00
N PHE A 170 -19.26 1.50 0.85
CA PHE A 170 -20.64 1.98 0.72
C PHE A 170 -21.00 2.41 -0.71
N GLY A 171 -20.26 1.90 -1.69
CA GLY A 171 -20.47 2.21 -3.10
C GLY A 171 -21.78 1.63 -3.63
N ALA A 172 -22.56 2.44 -4.35
CA ALA A 172 -23.89 2.05 -4.84
C ALA A 172 -23.90 0.84 -5.78
N ALA A 173 -22.79 0.60 -6.51
CA ALA A 173 -22.70 -0.49 -7.48
C ALA A 173 -22.34 -1.85 -6.87
N SER A 174 -21.49 -1.88 -5.85
CA SER A 174 -20.92 -3.14 -5.33
C SER A 174 -20.64 -3.13 -3.82
N GLY A 175 -20.96 -2.05 -3.14
CA GLY A 175 -20.77 -1.91 -1.70
C GLY A 175 -21.92 -2.46 -0.86
N PHE A 176 -21.92 -2.08 0.41
CA PHE A 176 -22.94 -2.45 1.39
C PHE A 176 -23.83 -1.26 1.71
N ASP A 177 -25.07 -1.54 2.05
CA ASP A 177 -26.02 -0.49 2.46
C ASP A 177 -25.81 -0.11 3.95
N THR A 178 -25.35 -1.09 4.77
CA THR A 178 -25.01 -0.93 6.19
C THR A 178 -23.88 -1.90 6.54
N MET A 179 -23.17 -1.62 7.63
CA MET A 179 -22.25 -2.59 8.26
C MET A 179 -22.97 -3.41 9.31
#